data_a2a0eb2674ca6a7a9a603217950d60f5
#
_entry.id   a2a0eb2674ca6a7a9a603217950d60f5
#
_cell.length_a   1.000
_cell.length_b   1.000
_cell.length_c   1.000
_cell.angle_alpha   90.00
_cell.angle_beta   90.00
_cell.angle_gamma   90.00
#
_symmetry.space_group_name_H-M   'P 1'
#
loop_
_entity.id
_entity.type
_entity.pdbx_description
1 polymer ?
#
loop_
_entity_poly.entity_id
_entity_poly.type
_entity_poly.pdbx_seq_one_letter_code
_entity_poly.pdbx_strand_id
1 'polypeptide(L)'
;MLCAKTTISASEGFQHNRMWLNDEELPFEEDSRLMRCLKGVQRLALMNGSQKVSLSWKVHIASCNNFPTAAGLASSAAGYACLVFSLARLYGIPLNEELTTIARQGSGSACRSLFGGFVQWHRGVLDDGRDSVAKPIVSAQHWPNMHVLILVVNDERKKTSSTNGMQRSVTTSQLIQHRVDKIVPERTENLKKAIEARDFQSFAEITMKDSNQFHAIALDTYPPCVYMNDVSHAIASFVHTYNKTMGTVHAAYTFDAGPNACIYVLKENVAKLLAAVQKEFPNDSIDSSQYLRGLPVSIDSPESNIEKYANSATDNPINTAAVHRKAIGMLNIQPKSLLKYIIHTKVGDGPCQLSDDNSLLINGLPLSH
;
A
#
# COMPACT_ATOMS: atom_id res chain seq x y z
N MET A 1 1.49 -12.33 -5.63
CA MET A 1 1.09 -11.42 -4.53
C MET A 1 2.13 -10.31 -4.41
N LEU A 2 1.71 -9.07 -4.14
CA LEU A 2 2.65 -7.97 -3.90
C LEU A 2 3.41 -8.21 -2.60
N CYS A 3 4.74 -8.15 -2.63
CA CYS A 3 5.56 -8.34 -1.44
C CYS A 3 6.92 -7.64 -1.54
N ALA A 4 7.49 -7.34 -0.38
CA ALA A 4 8.91 -7.11 -0.20
C ALA A 4 9.54 -8.39 0.33
N LYS A 5 10.75 -8.72 -0.11
CA LYS A 5 11.55 -9.85 0.35
C LYS A 5 12.87 -9.31 0.88
N THR A 6 13.29 -9.75 2.05
CA THR A 6 14.55 -9.31 2.67
C THR A 6 15.31 -10.50 3.24
N THR A 7 16.58 -10.59 2.94
CA THR A 7 17.53 -11.53 3.54
C THR A 7 18.54 -10.73 4.38
N ILE A 8 18.84 -11.20 5.57
CA ILE A 8 19.85 -10.60 6.47
C ILE A 8 20.83 -11.67 6.90
N SER A 9 22.11 -11.38 6.73
CA SER A 9 23.21 -12.18 7.24
C SER A 9 24.01 -11.37 8.24
N ALA A 10 24.45 -11.98 9.35
CA ALA A 10 25.33 -11.37 10.32
C ALA A 10 26.57 -12.23 10.50
N SER A 11 27.75 -11.60 10.60
CA SER A 11 29.04 -12.32 10.76
C SER A 11 30.04 -11.47 11.52
N GLU A 12 30.87 -12.14 12.30
CA GLU A 12 32.05 -11.54 12.94
C GLU A 12 33.06 -11.03 11.89
N GLY A 13 33.14 -11.72 10.75
CA GLY A 13 34.04 -11.38 9.65
C GLY A 13 33.63 -10.15 8.83
N PHE A 14 32.39 -9.63 8.99
CA PHE A 14 31.96 -8.45 8.27
C PHE A 14 32.57 -7.18 8.89
N GLN A 15 33.23 -6.36 8.06
CA GLN A 15 33.87 -5.13 8.48
C GLN A 15 32.89 -3.98 8.70
N HIS A 16 31.84 -3.90 7.86
CA HIS A 16 30.84 -2.84 7.85
C HIS A 16 29.43 -3.40 7.67
N ASN A 17 28.43 -2.64 8.10
CA ASN A 17 27.05 -2.90 7.70
C ASN A 17 26.86 -2.51 6.23
N ARG A 18 26.16 -3.32 5.45
CA ARG A 18 25.87 -3.06 4.04
C ARG A 18 24.40 -3.36 3.72
N MET A 19 23.85 -2.64 2.76
CA MET A 19 22.48 -2.86 2.29
C MET A 19 22.39 -2.71 0.77
N TRP A 20 21.65 -3.63 0.15
CA TRP A 20 21.27 -3.57 -1.25
C TRP A 20 19.74 -3.56 -1.36
N LEU A 21 19.21 -2.71 -2.23
CA LEU A 21 17.80 -2.64 -2.58
C LEU A 21 17.65 -2.80 -4.10
N ASN A 22 16.96 -3.86 -4.54
CA ASN A 22 16.84 -4.22 -5.94
C ASN A 22 18.22 -4.23 -6.64
N ASP A 23 19.19 -4.91 -6.03
CA ASP A 23 20.58 -5.09 -6.47
C ASP A 23 21.47 -3.81 -6.46
N GLU A 24 20.93 -2.66 -6.11
CA GLU A 24 21.69 -1.42 -5.94
C GLU A 24 22.15 -1.28 -4.48
N GLU A 25 23.46 -1.05 -4.25
CA GLU A 25 23.98 -0.79 -2.93
C GLU A 25 23.59 0.60 -2.45
N LEU A 26 23.00 0.67 -1.26
CA LEU A 26 22.60 1.91 -0.61
C LEU A 26 23.60 2.30 0.49
N PRO A 27 23.84 3.62 0.70
CA PRO A 27 24.64 4.08 1.80
C PRO A 27 24.03 3.68 3.15
N PHE A 28 24.88 3.14 4.05
CA PHE A 28 24.48 2.73 5.39
C PHE A 28 24.97 3.77 6.42
N GLU A 29 24.31 4.94 6.42
CA GLU A 29 24.69 6.08 7.26
C GLU A 29 24.21 5.92 8.71
N GLU A 30 24.98 6.45 9.67
CA GLU A 30 24.69 6.35 11.11
C GLU A 30 23.35 6.99 11.51
N ASP A 31 22.94 8.09 10.87
CA ASP A 31 21.70 8.81 11.16
C ASP A 31 20.54 8.36 10.28
N SER A 32 20.75 7.34 9.44
CA SER A 32 19.73 6.86 8.54
C SER A 32 18.56 6.19 9.28
N ARG A 33 17.39 6.18 8.65
CA ARG A 33 16.22 5.43 9.15
C ARG A 33 16.52 3.93 9.28
N LEU A 34 17.36 3.41 8.40
CA LEU A 34 17.83 2.04 8.41
C LEU A 34 18.61 1.72 9.69
N MET A 35 19.57 2.57 10.04
CA MET A 35 20.37 2.42 11.26
C MET A 35 19.51 2.55 12.52
N ARG A 36 18.52 3.46 12.55
CA ARG A 36 17.58 3.55 13.67
C ARG A 36 16.79 2.27 13.87
N CYS A 37 16.33 1.63 12.79
CA CYS A 37 15.65 0.34 12.87
C CYS A 37 16.57 -0.76 13.39
N LEU A 38 17.81 -0.86 12.90
CA LEU A 38 18.79 -1.85 13.36
C LEU A 38 19.09 -1.67 14.85
N LYS A 39 19.48 -0.46 15.27
CA LYS A 39 19.78 -0.14 16.69
C LYS A 39 18.55 -0.37 17.58
N GLY A 40 17.34 -0.05 17.10
CA GLY A 40 16.09 -0.29 17.82
C GLY A 40 15.85 -1.78 18.09
N VAL A 41 16.01 -2.63 17.07
CA VAL A 41 15.84 -4.09 17.24
C VAL A 41 16.95 -4.67 18.11
N GLN A 42 18.22 -4.25 17.94
CA GLN A 42 19.33 -4.69 18.80
C GLN A 42 19.10 -4.33 20.28
N ARG A 43 18.62 -3.10 20.56
CA ARG A 43 18.27 -2.68 21.92
C ARG A 43 17.16 -3.56 22.51
N LEU A 44 16.13 -3.87 21.72
CA LEU A 44 15.03 -4.73 22.16
C LEU A 44 15.54 -6.17 22.44
N ALA A 45 16.45 -6.70 21.61
CA ALA A 45 17.08 -8.00 21.83
C ALA A 45 17.86 -8.04 23.14
N LEU A 46 18.64 -6.98 23.43
CA LEU A 46 19.38 -6.86 24.68
C LEU A 46 18.44 -6.85 25.90
N MET A 47 17.34 -6.08 25.84
CA MET A 47 16.37 -5.98 26.94
C MET A 47 15.66 -7.31 27.20
N ASN A 48 15.38 -8.09 26.18
CA ASN A 48 14.68 -9.38 26.28
C ASN A 48 15.63 -10.55 26.62
N GLY A 49 16.95 -10.30 26.72
CA GLY A 49 17.94 -11.36 26.95
C GLY A 49 18.02 -12.38 25.80
N SER A 50 17.45 -12.07 24.66
CA SER A 50 17.37 -12.96 23.49
C SER A 50 18.51 -12.61 22.53
N GLN A 51 19.55 -13.44 22.50
CA GLN A 51 20.73 -13.23 21.64
C GLN A 51 21.04 -14.52 20.87
N LYS A 52 20.34 -14.74 19.77
CA LYS A 52 20.70 -15.81 18.83
C LYS A 52 21.99 -15.50 18.08
N VAL A 53 22.28 -14.21 17.88
CA VAL A 53 23.43 -13.68 17.15
C VAL A 53 24.03 -12.54 17.95
N SER A 54 25.36 -12.41 17.94
CA SER A 54 26.06 -11.33 18.67
C SER A 54 25.63 -9.97 18.13
N LEU A 55 25.29 -9.04 19.04
CA LEU A 55 24.90 -7.67 18.69
C LEU A 55 26.07 -6.84 18.15
N SER A 56 27.33 -7.28 18.37
CA SER A 56 28.54 -6.63 17.85
C SER A 56 28.81 -6.96 16.37
N TRP A 57 28.25 -8.05 15.87
CA TRP A 57 28.45 -8.46 14.48
C TRP A 57 27.79 -7.48 13.52
N LYS A 58 28.46 -7.23 12.41
CA LYS A 58 27.89 -6.41 11.34
C LYS A 58 26.88 -7.21 10.53
N VAL A 59 25.94 -6.50 9.91
CA VAL A 59 24.87 -7.10 9.12
C VAL A 59 24.97 -6.70 7.66
N HIS A 60 24.76 -7.66 6.77
CA HIS A 60 24.55 -7.47 5.35
C HIS A 60 23.08 -7.76 5.02
N ILE A 61 22.43 -6.84 4.35
CA ILE A 61 20.99 -6.84 4.10
C ILE A 61 20.76 -6.73 2.60
N ALA A 62 20.05 -7.69 1.99
CA ALA A 62 19.54 -7.58 0.65
C ALA A 62 18.02 -7.56 0.68
N SER A 63 17.40 -6.61 -0.03
CA SER A 63 15.95 -6.44 -0.10
C SER A 63 15.51 -6.20 -1.53
N CYS A 64 14.40 -6.79 -1.93
CA CYS A 64 13.78 -6.53 -3.22
C CYS A 64 12.25 -6.39 -3.10
N ASN A 65 11.66 -5.63 -4.02
CA ASN A 65 10.22 -5.48 -4.17
C ASN A 65 9.81 -6.02 -5.54
N ASN A 66 8.70 -6.76 -5.61
CA ASN A 66 8.11 -7.22 -6.87
C ASN A 66 7.09 -6.22 -7.46
N PHE A 67 7.13 -4.97 -7.00
CA PHE A 67 6.27 -3.87 -7.45
C PHE A 67 7.03 -2.53 -7.45
N PRO A 68 6.56 -1.52 -8.19
CA PRO A 68 7.28 -0.25 -8.35
C PRO A 68 7.61 0.45 -7.05
N THR A 69 8.85 0.88 -6.91
CA THR A 69 9.35 1.62 -5.75
C THR A 69 9.01 3.10 -5.88
N ALA A 70 8.56 3.72 -4.79
CA ALA A 70 8.26 5.16 -4.70
C ALA A 70 7.14 5.70 -5.60
N ALA A 71 6.29 4.82 -6.15
CA ALA A 71 5.16 5.17 -7.04
C ALA A 71 3.81 5.34 -6.31
N GLY A 72 3.80 5.56 -5.00
CA GLY A 72 2.55 5.66 -4.21
C GLY A 72 1.92 4.29 -3.87
N LEU A 73 2.67 3.19 -3.99
CA LEU A 73 2.23 1.82 -3.69
C LEU A 73 2.77 1.30 -2.35
N ALA A 74 3.04 2.19 -1.40
CA ALA A 74 3.52 1.87 -0.06
C ALA A 74 4.80 1.00 0.00
N SER A 75 5.69 1.09 -1.01
CA SER A 75 6.93 0.30 -1.11
C SER A 75 7.84 0.49 0.11
N SER A 76 7.97 1.71 0.64
CA SER A 76 8.77 1.95 1.84
C SER A 76 8.17 1.30 3.08
N ALA A 77 6.83 1.23 3.19
CA ALA A 77 6.17 0.54 4.28
C ALA A 77 6.44 -0.97 4.26
N ALA A 78 6.30 -1.60 3.10
CA ALA A 78 6.60 -3.02 2.92
C ALA A 78 8.08 -3.33 3.18
N GLY A 79 9.00 -2.52 2.65
CA GLY A 79 10.44 -2.70 2.84
C GLY A 79 10.87 -2.59 4.30
N TYR A 80 10.46 -1.53 5.01
CA TYR A 80 10.82 -1.37 6.43
C TYR A 80 10.14 -2.38 7.35
N ALA A 81 8.91 -2.81 7.06
CA ALA A 81 8.27 -3.88 7.80
C ALA A 81 9.02 -5.21 7.60
N CYS A 82 9.37 -5.55 6.35
CA CYS A 82 10.14 -6.74 6.04
C CYS A 82 11.52 -6.71 6.71
N LEU A 83 12.22 -5.57 6.67
CA LEU A 83 13.50 -5.36 7.35
C LEU A 83 13.39 -5.61 8.85
N VAL A 84 12.45 -4.95 9.54
CA VAL A 84 12.33 -5.07 11.00
C VAL A 84 11.88 -6.48 11.40
N PHE A 85 10.99 -7.10 10.64
CA PHE A 85 10.63 -8.50 10.85
C PHE A 85 11.85 -9.44 10.70
N SER A 86 12.65 -9.28 9.65
CA SER A 86 13.85 -10.10 9.42
C SER A 86 14.91 -9.89 10.49
N LEU A 87 15.14 -8.65 10.94
CA LEU A 87 16.02 -8.35 12.08
C LEU A 87 15.52 -8.99 13.37
N ALA A 88 14.20 -8.91 13.64
CA ALA A 88 13.61 -9.55 14.82
C ALA A 88 13.83 -11.07 14.80
N ARG A 89 13.65 -11.72 13.63
CA ARG A 89 13.92 -13.16 13.47
C ARG A 89 15.40 -13.49 13.66
N LEU A 90 16.31 -12.68 13.13
CA LEU A 90 17.77 -12.84 13.30
C LEU A 90 18.17 -12.82 14.77
N TYR A 91 17.69 -11.84 15.53
CA TYR A 91 18.01 -11.70 16.95
C TYR A 91 17.09 -12.49 17.90
N GLY A 92 16.13 -13.25 17.37
CA GLY A 92 15.26 -14.12 18.17
C GLY A 92 14.15 -13.41 18.94
N ILE A 93 13.73 -12.24 18.47
CA ILE A 93 12.64 -11.46 19.07
C ILE A 93 11.31 -11.93 18.50
N PRO A 94 10.31 -12.26 19.33
CA PRO A 94 8.96 -12.57 18.85
C PRO A 94 8.28 -11.31 18.31
N LEU A 95 7.39 -11.50 17.33
CA LEU A 95 6.59 -10.40 16.81
C LEU A 95 5.64 -9.85 17.89
N ASN A 96 5.75 -8.56 18.19
CA ASN A 96 4.99 -7.87 19.22
C ASN A 96 4.73 -6.40 18.84
N GLU A 97 3.98 -5.69 19.70
CA GLU A 97 3.66 -4.26 19.48
C GLU A 97 4.89 -3.36 19.52
N GLU A 98 5.91 -3.69 20.31
CA GLU A 98 7.15 -2.88 20.42
C GLU A 98 7.91 -2.83 19.09
N LEU A 99 7.94 -3.94 18.32
CA LEU A 99 8.52 -3.94 16.99
C LEU A 99 7.80 -2.97 16.04
N THR A 100 6.51 -2.71 16.26
CA THR A 100 5.77 -1.75 15.43
C THR A 100 6.26 -0.32 15.63
N THR A 101 6.72 0.05 16.84
CA THR A 101 7.31 1.37 17.09
C THR A 101 8.65 1.54 16.37
N ILE A 102 9.42 0.46 16.26
CA ILE A 102 10.69 0.46 15.51
C ILE A 102 10.44 0.57 14.01
N ALA A 103 9.52 -0.24 13.46
CA ALA A 103 9.17 -0.18 12.04
C ALA A 103 8.63 1.20 11.63
N ARG A 104 7.85 1.85 12.51
CA ARG A 104 7.34 3.21 12.32
C ARG A 104 8.45 4.24 12.15
N GLN A 105 9.59 4.09 12.83
CA GLN A 105 10.74 4.98 12.68
C GLN A 105 11.42 4.85 11.31
N GLY A 106 11.30 3.70 10.68
CA GLY A 106 11.74 3.49 9.29
C GLY A 106 10.78 4.12 8.28
N SER A 107 9.48 3.80 8.41
CA SER A 107 8.38 4.38 7.63
C SER A 107 7.11 4.31 8.47
N GLY A 108 6.39 5.42 8.62
CA GLY A 108 5.23 5.49 9.51
C GLY A 108 4.26 4.33 9.33
N SER A 109 3.81 4.08 8.10
CA SER A 109 2.87 3.01 7.79
C SER A 109 3.44 1.59 7.88
N ALA A 110 4.77 1.42 7.99
CA ALA A 110 5.41 0.11 8.14
C ALA A 110 4.95 -0.62 9.42
N CYS A 111 4.58 0.13 10.47
CA CYS A 111 4.08 -0.47 11.71
C CYS A 111 2.89 -1.40 11.47
N ARG A 112 1.99 -1.07 10.54
CA ARG A 112 0.82 -1.90 10.22
C ARG A 112 1.19 -3.16 9.46
N SER A 113 2.21 -3.09 8.60
CA SER A 113 2.61 -4.20 7.74
C SER A 113 3.38 -5.31 8.47
N LEU A 114 3.66 -5.15 9.76
CA LEU A 114 4.18 -6.22 10.63
C LEU A 114 3.12 -7.24 11.02
N PHE A 115 1.85 -6.93 10.81
CA PHE A 115 0.75 -7.85 11.06
C PHE A 115 -0.03 -8.11 9.76
N GLY A 116 -0.71 -9.27 9.72
CA GLY A 116 -1.64 -9.59 8.64
C GLY A 116 -3.05 -9.12 8.93
N GLY A 117 -3.89 -9.16 7.91
CA GLY A 117 -5.28 -8.76 8.01
C GLY A 117 -5.49 -7.25 8.04
N PHE A 118 -6.44 -6.83 8.85
CA PHE A 118 -6.77 -5.42 9.04
C PHE A 118 -6.12 -4.91 10.32
N VAL A 119 -5.33 -3.85 10.21
CA VAL A 119 -4.46 -3.38 11.30
C VAL A 119 -4.69 -1.90 11.53
N GLN A 120 -4.93 -1.52 12.79
CA GLN A 120 -5.04 -0.14 13.20
C GLN A 120 -3.72 0.36 13.76
N TRP A 121 -3.29 1.54 13.34
CA TRP A 121 -2.21 2.29 13.97
C TRP A 121 -2.80 3.28 14.97
N HIS A 122 -2.49 3.09 16.25
CA HIS A 122 -2.90 3.97 17.33
C HIS A 122 -1.97 5.18 17.43
N ARG A 123 -2.54 6.37 17.60
CA ARG A 123 -1.79 7.62 17.68
C ARG A 123 -0.81 7.63 18.87
N GLY A 124 -1.24 7.07 20.02
CA GLY A 124 -0.54 7.25 21.29
C GLY A 124 -0.83 8.61 21.92
N VAL A 125 -0.39 8.78 23.16
CA VAL A 125 -0.54 10.00 23.97
C VAL A 125 0.78 10.46 24.57
N LEU A 126 1.81 9.63 24.55
CA LEU A 126 3.14 9.95 25.08
C LEU A 126 3.97 10.73 24.07
N ASP A 127 4.68 11.76 24.53
CA ASP A 127 5.51 12.64 23.68
C ASP A 127 6.64 11.88 22.96
N ASP A 128 7.18 10.84 23.59
CA ASP A 128 8.21 9.98 22.99
C ASP A 128 7.66 8.99 21.96
N GLY A 129 6.33 8.89 21.86
CA GLY A 129 5.61 8.05 20.90
C GLY A 129 5.75 6.55 21.11
N ARG A 130 6.28 6.07 22.25
CA ARG A 130 6.46 4.63 22.52
C ARG A 130 5.16 3.85 22.57
N ASP A 131 4.03 4.51 22.85
CA ASP A 131 2.67 3.98 22.87
C ASP A 131 1.93 4.14 21.52
N SER A 132 2.57 4.75 20.53
CA SER A 132 2.06 4.83 19.15
C SER A 132 2.38 3.52 18.42
N VAL A 133 1.54 2.52 18.60
CA VAL A 133 1.70 1.13 18.16
C VAL A 133 0.66 0.73 17.14
N ALA A 134 0.93 -0.32 16.38
CA ALA A 134 -0.06 -0.95 15.52
C ALA A 134 -0.62 -2.21 16.17
N LYS A 135 -1.94 -2.42 16.06
CA LYS A 135 -2.66 -3.57 16.59
C LYS A 135 -3.57 -4.19 15.53
N PRO A 136 -3.60 -5.53 15.41
CA PRO A 136 -4.58 -6.21 14.55
C PRO A 136 -6.01 -5.91 15.02
N ILE A 137 -6.91 -5.64 14.07
CA ILE A 137 -8.36 -5.61 14.30
C ILE A 137 -8.90 -7.02 14.10
N VAL A 138 -8.70 -7.56 12.90
CA VAL A 138 -9.07 -8.93 12.52
C VAL A 138 -8.06 -9.50 11.53
N SER A 139 -7.97 -10.84 11.46
CA SER A 139 -7.09 -11.52 10.50
C SER A 139 -7.59 -11.40 9.05
N ALA A 140 -6.76 -11.73 8.08
CA ALA A 140 -7.15 -11.78 6.67
C ALA A 140 -8.27 -12.79 6.41
N GLN A 141 -8.29 -13.90 7.16
CA GLN A 141 -9.30 -14.96 7.07
C GLN A 141 -10.68 -14.49 7.57
N HIS A 142 -10.75 -13.40 8.35
CA HIS A 142 -12.04 -12.84 8.76
C HIS A 142 -12.83 -12.34 7.54
N TRP A 143 -12.17 -11.70 6.56
CA TRP A 143 -12.84 -11.19 5.35
C TRP A 143 -12.12 -11.64 4.07
N PRO A 144 -12.14 -12.93 3.74
CA PRO A 144 -11.34 -13.50 2.66
C PRO A 144 -11.75 -13.01 1.26
N ASN A 145 -12.98 -12.50 1.13
CA ASN A 145 -13.52 -11.99 -0.14
C ASN A 145 -13.12 -10.52 -0.40
N MET A 146 -12.41 -9.84 0.53
CA MET A 146 -11.94 -8.50 0.29
C MET A 146 -10.74 -8.53 -0.66
N HIS A 147 -10.96 -8.08 -1.90
CA HIS A 147 -9.96 -7.97 -2.94
C HIS A 147 -9.64 -6.50 -3.24
N VAL A 148 -8.52 -6.27 -3.90
CA VAL A 148 -8.05 -4.95 -4.30
C VAL A 148 -7.58 -4.99 -5.74
N LEU A 149 -8.07 -4.05 -6.55
CA LEU A 149 -7.52 -3.74 -7.86
C LEU A 149 -6.70 -2.45 -7.73
N ILE A 150 -5.41 -2.51 -8.04
CA ILE A 150 -4.54 -1.35 -8.08
C ILE A 150 -4.43 -0.90 -9.53
N LEU A 151 -5.00 0.27 -9.84
CA LEU A 151 -4.92 0.88 -11.16
C LEU A 151 -3.66 1.75 -11.20
N VAL A 152 -2.63 1.29 -11.90
CA VAL A 152 -1.34 1.99 -11.98
C VAL A 152 -1.40 3.01 -13.12
N VAL A 153 -1.49 4.27 -12.74
CA VAL A 153 -1.49 5.44 -13.63
C VAL A 153 -0.05 5.86 -13.95
N ASN A 154 0.80 5.88 -12.91
CA ASN A 154 2.20 6.23 -13.04
C ASN A 154 3.05 5.40 -12.09
N ASP A 155 4.16 4.85 -12.57
CA ASP A 155 5.16 4.09 -11.81
C ASP A 155 6.48 4.83 -11.63
N GLU A 156 6.56 6.08 -12.07
CA GLU A 156 7.70 6.95 -11.85
C GLU A 156 7.76 7.51 -10.42
N ARG A 157 8.95 7.97 -10.05
CA ARG A 157 9.19 8.55 -8.75
C ARG A 157 8.43 9.87 -8.58
N LYS A 158 7.63 9.99 -7.52
CA LYS A 158 6.84 11.18 -7.20
C LYS A 158 7.72 12.39 -6.86
N LYS A 159 7.26 13.60 -7.22
CA LYS A 159 7.97 14.87 -6.98
C LYS A 159 8.09 15.21 -5.50
N THR A 160 7.05 14.96 -4.70
CA THR A 160 7.02 15.22 -3.26
C THR A 160 6.89 13.91 -2.50
N SER A 161 7.85 13.61 -1.62
CA SER A 161 7.77 12.41 -0.77
C SER A 161 6.61 12.51 0.22
N SER A 162 6.04 11.37 0.63
CA SER A 162 4.99 11.34 1.65
C SER A 162 5.45 11.96 2.97
N THR A 163 6.71 11.75 3.35
CA THR A 163 7.29 12.29 4.60
C THR A 163 7.31 13.82 4.56
N ASN A 164 7.84 14.40 3.48
CA ASN A 164 7.91 15.87 3.35
C ASN A 164 6.50 16.48 3.22
N GLY A 165 5.59 15.81 2.51
CA GLY A 165 4.20 16.24 2.41
C GLY A 165 3.51 16.26 3.76
N MET A 166 3.62 15.18 4.54
CA MET A 166 3.01 15.11 5.89
C MET A 166 3.58 16.16 6.84
N GLN A 167 4.91 16.36 6.88
CA GLN A 167 5.54 17.40 7.71
C GLN A 167 5.02 18.79 7.35
N ARG A 168 4.94 19.09 6.05
CA ARG A 168 4.41 20.34 5.56
C ARG A 168 2.94 20.53 5.91
N SER A 169 2.12 19.48 5.77
CA SER A 169 0.70 19.52 6.14
C SER A 169 0.49 19.85 7.63
N VAL A 170 1.29 19.20 8.50
CA VAL A 170 1.23 19.47 9.94
C VAL A 170 1.56 20.92 10.28
N THR A 171 2.49 21.54 9.56
CA THR A 171 2.95 22.91 9.84
C THR A 171 2.11 24.01 9.16
N THR A 172 1.39 23.69 8.09
CA THR A 172 0.76 24.73 7.26
C THR A 172 -0.74 24.57 6.99
N SER A 173 -1.29 23.34 7.07
CA SER A 173 -2.72 23.12 6.83
C SER A 173 -3.55 23.50 8.06
N GLN A 174 -4.53 24.36 7.87
CA GLN A 174 -5.50 24.70 8.92
C GLN A 174 -6.55 23.60 9.12
N LEU A 175 -6.79 22.79 8.10
CA LEU A 175 -7.80 21.73 8.15
C LEU A 175 -7.31 20.47 8.91
N ILE A 176 -5.99 20.28 9.06
CA ILE A 176 -5.44 19.05 9.63
C ILE A 176 -5.83 18.84 11.09
N GLN A 177 -5.91 19.93 11.87
CA GLN A 177 -6.25 19.82 13.30
C GLN A 177 -7.67 19.27 13.50
N HIS A 178 -8.64 19.80 12.75
CA HIS A 178 -10.01 19.28 12.80
C HIS A 178 -10.09 17.81 12.36
N ARG A 179 -9.32 17.44 11.31
CA ARG A 179 -9.22 16.04 10.88
C ARG A 179 -8.72 15.14 12.01
N VAL A 180 -7.62 15.53 12.65
CA VAL A 180 -6.95 14.72 13.69
C VAL A 180 -7.83 14.58 14.94
N ASP A 181 -8.48 15.64 15.38
CA ASP A 181 -9.19 15.67 16.65
C ASP A 181 -10.62 15.14 16.57
N LYS A 182 -11.28 15.27 15.43
CA LYS A 182 -12.70 14.94 15.26
C LYS A 182 -12.95 13.83 14.26
N ILE A 183 -12.43 13.99 13.05
CA ILE A 183 -12.86 13.14 11.93
C ILE A 183 -12.20 11.76 11.97
N VAL A 184 -10.88 11.70 12.15
CA VAL A 184 -10.16 10.42 12.13
C VAL A 184 -10.58 9.49 13.28
N PRO A 185 -10.73 9.96 14.54
CA PRO A 185 -11.22 9.10 15.62
C PRO A 185 -12.58 8.47 15.30
N GLU A 186 -13.56 9.28 14.89
CA GLU A 186 -14.90 8.80 14.55
C GLU A 186 -14.89 7.81 13.38
N ARG A 187 -14.19 8.17 12.28
CA ARG A 187 -14.09 7.30 11.10
C ARG A 187 -13.39 6.00 11.40
N THR A 188 -12.34 6.03 12.24
CA THR A 188 -11.60 4.81 12.61
C THR A 188 -12.51 3.84 13.37
N GLU A 189 -13.29 4.31 14.33
CA GLU A 189 -14.23 3.47 15.07
C GLU A 189 -15.35 2.92 14.19
N ASN A 190 -15.91 3.73 13.30
CA ASN A 190 -16.93 3.28 12.36
C ASN A 190 -16.38 2.29 11.32
N LEU A 191 -15.15 2.54 10.82
CA LEU A 191 -14.49 1.62 9.87
C LEU A 191 -14.18 0.27 10.53
N LYS A 192 -13.74 0.28 11.80
CA LYS A 192 -13.51 -0.94 12.57
C LYS A 192 -14.79 -1.77 12.69
N LYS A 193 -15.91 -1.16 13.06
CA LYS A 193 -17.22 -1.83 13.11
C LYS A 193 -17.62 -2.41 11.76
N ALA A 194 -17.42 -1.67 10.67
CA ALA A 194 -17.72 -2.13 9.32
C ALA A 194 -16.86 -3.36 8.93
N ILE A 195 -15.57 -3.36 9.29
CA ILE A 195 -14.67 -4.48 9.05
C ILE A 195 -15.10 -5.71 9.88
N GLU A 196 -15.38 -5.54 11.17
CA GLU A 196 -15.83 -6.62 12.07
C GLU A 196 -17.16 -7.23 11.59
N ALA A 197 -18.08 -6.40 11.10
CA ALA A 197 -19.37 -6.83 10.54
C ALA A 197 -19.30 -7.32 9.10
N ARG A 198 -18.17 -7.15 8.39
CA ARG A 198 -18.03 -7.36 6.93
C ARG A 198 -19.04 -6.54 6.12
N ASP A 199 -19.38 -5.35 6.62
CA ASP A 199 -20.26 -4.40 5.95
C ASP A 199 -19.47 -3.62 4.89
N PHE A 200 -19.54 -4.11 3.64
CA PHE A 200 -18.81 -3.49 2.53
C PHE A 200 -19.36 -2.09 2.19
N GLN A 201 -20.66 -1.86 2.34
CA GLN A 201 -21.27 -0.56 2.07
C GLN A 201 -20.65 0.52 2.96
N SER A 202 -20.69 0.32 4.28
CA SER A 202 -20.14 1.27 5.25
C SER A 202 -18.61 1.40 5.10
N PHE A 203 -17.90 0.29 4.92
CA PHE A 203 -16.45 0.28 4.66
C PHE A 203 -16.09 1.16 3.45
N ALA A 204 -16.79 0.96 2.34
CA ALA A 204 -16.54 1.63 1.07
C ALA A 204 -16.80 3.14 1.18
N GLU A 205 -17.93 3.53 1.76
CA GLU A 205 -18.29 4.94 1.92
C GLU A 205 -17.29 5.68 2.80
N ILE A 206 -16.91 5.10 3.95
CA ILE A 206 -15.93 5.70 4.86
C ILE A 206 -14.58 5.83 4.16
N THR A 207 -14.13 4.79 3.45
CA THR A 207 -12.86 4.77 2.71
C THR A 207 -12.79 5.88 1.68
N MET A 208 -13.81 6.04 0.84
CA MET A 208 -13.86 7.09 -0.18
C MET A 208 -13.93 8.50 0.44
N LYS A 209 -14.76 8.69 1.47
CA LYS A 209 -14.84 9.97 2.21
C LYS A 209 -13.50 10.35 2.85
N ASP A 210 -12.77 9.35 3.37
CA ASP A 210 -11.47 9.60 4.01
C ASP A 210 -10.39 9.92 2.98
N SER A 211 -10.36 9.22 1.85
CA SER A 211 -9.47 9.53 0.73
C SER A 211 -9.67 10.96 0.22
N ASN A 212 -10.93 11.38 0.01
CA ASN A 212 -11.24 12.73 -0.44
C ASN A 212 -10.74 13.80 0.53
N GLN A 213 -10.96 13.59 1.83
CA GLN A 213 -10.51 14.55 2.84
C GLN A 213 -8.99 14.58 2.97
N PHE A 214 -8.32 13.44 2.86
CA PHE A 214 -6.85 13.37 2.85
C PHE A 214 -6.27 14.26 1.74
N HIS A 215 -6.80 14.18 0.53
CA HIS A 215 -6.35 14.99 -0.60
C HIS A 215 -6.77 16.46 -0.50
N ALA A 216 -7.89 16.78 0.14
CA ALA A 216 -8.26 18.16 0.45
C ALA A 216 -7.23 18.82 1.39
N ILE A 217 -6.75 18.08 2.42
CA ILE A 217 -5.67 18.56 3.31
C ILE A 217 -4.35 18.69 2.56
N ALA A 218 -4.03 17.76 1.66
CA ALA A 218 -2.83 17.85 0.84
C ALA A 218 -2.85 19.13 -0.04
N LEU A 219 -4.01 19.55 -0.54
CA LEU A 219 -4.18 20.79 -1.29
C LEU A 219 -4.18 22.05 -0.40
N ASP A 220 -4.71 21.96 0.83
CA ASP A 220 -4.67 23.06 1.83
C ASP A 220 -3.25 23.28 2.41
N THR A 221 -2.34 22.32 2.19
CA THR A 221 -0.93 22.42 2.56
C THR A 221 -0.22 23.52 1.75
N TYR A 222 0.66 24.30 2.37
CA TYR A 222 1.37 25.36 1.64
C TYR A 222 2.90 25.15 1.64
N PRO A 223 3.55 25.14 0.47
CA PRO A 223 2.98 24.97 -0.87
C PRO A 223 2.21 23.66 -1.02
N PRO A 224 1.18 23.58 -1.88
CA PRO A 224 0.29 22.44 -1.94
C PRO A 224 1.01 21.14 -2.32
N CYS A 225 0.53 20.03 -1.76
CA CYS A 225 0.94 18.69 -2.14
C CYS A 225 -0.08 18.11 -3.12
N VAL A 226 0.21 18.22 -4.42
CA VAL A 226 -0.64 17.68 -5.48
C VAL A 226 -0.20 16.24 -5.77
N TYR A 227 -0.99 15.27 -5.32
CA TYR A 227 -0.73 13.84 -5.52
C TYR A 227 -1.59 13.22 -6.62
N MET A 228 -2.86 13.58 -6.67
CA MET A 228 -3.78 13.15 -7.71
C MET A 228 -3.59 13.96 -8.99
N ASN A 229 -3.88 13.32 -10.12
CA ASN A 229 -3.95 13.96 -11.45
C ASN A 229 -5.34 13.75 -12.07
N ASP A 230 -5.53 14.22 -13.30
CA ASP A 230 -6.82 14.12 -13.98
C ASP A 230 -7.30 12.68 -14.17
N VAL A 231 -6.38 11.73 -14.37
CA VAL A 231 -6.72 10.30 -14.46
C VAL A 231 -7.21 9.79 -13.10
N SER A 232 -6.60 10.23 -12.00
CA SER A 232 -7.07 9.89 -10.64
C SER A 232 -8.50 10.37 -10.42
N HIS A 233 -8.82 11.61 -10.82
CA HIS A 233 -10.16 12.17 -10.73
C HIS A 233 -11.16 11.44 -11.64
N ALA A 234 -10.74 11.05 -12.84
CA ALA A 234 -11.55 10.24 -13.74
C ALA A 234 -11.87 8.86 -13.12
N ILE A 235 -10.89 8.22 -12.47
CA ILE A 235 -11.11 6.94 -11.76
C ILE A 235 -12.11 7.11 -10.62
N ALA A 236 -11.97 8.16 -9.79
CA ALA A 236 -12.91 8.42 -8.71
C ALA A 236 -14.35 8.61 -9.24
N SER A 237 -14.51 9.38 -10.29
CA SER A 237 -15.79 9.62 -10.96
C SER A 237 -16.37 8.35 -11.58
N PHE A 238 -15.52 7.52 -12.21
CA PHE A 238 -15.89 6.21 -12.72
C PHE A 238 -16.46 5.32 -11.61
N VAL A 239 -15.81 5.22 -10.45
CA VAL A 239 -16.28 4.38 -9.34
C VAL A 239 -17.65 4.86 -8.85
N HIS A 240 -17.89 6.16 -8.72
CA HIS A 240 -19.20 6.68 -8.34
C HIS A 240 -20.28 6.34 -9.38
N THR A 241 -19.96 6.49 -10.67
CA THR A 241 -20.87 6.14 -11.76
C THR A 241 -21.16 4.64 -11.80
N TYR A 242 -20.13 3.82 -11.63
CA TYR A 242 -20.27 2.36 -11.56
C TYR A 242 -21.20 1.94 -10.43
N ASN A 243 -20.97 2.42 -9.20
CA ASN A 243 -21.81 2.12 -8.06
C ASN A 243 -23.28 2.55 -8.28
N LYS A 244 -23.47 3.74 -8.85
CA LYS A 244 -24.82 4.25 -9.19
C LYS A 244 -25.52 3.33 -10.20
N THR A 245 -24.82 2.86 -11.22
CA THR A 245 -25.35 1.95 -12.24
C THR A 245 -25.70 0.59 -11.64
N MET A 246 -24.90 0.12 -10.68
CA MET A 246 -25.14 -1.15 -9.98
C MET A 246 -26.25 -1.05 -8.92
N GLY A 247 -26.74 0.15 -8.59
CA GLY A 247 -27.78 0.39 -7.58
C GLY A 247 -27.32 0.27 -6.12
N THR A 248 -26.11 -0.27 -5.88
CA THR A 248 -25.48 -0.42 -4.57
C THR A 248 -23.98 -0.20 -4.67
N VAL A 249 -23.29 -0.05 -3.52
CA VAL A 249 -21.84 0.18 -3.51
C VAL A 249 -21.09 -1.15 -3.69
N HIS A 250 -20.44 -1.31 -4.83
CA HIS A 250 -19.65 -2.50 -5.20
C HIS A 250 -18.14 -2.23 -5.26
N ALA A 251 -17.72 -0.97 -5.31
CA ALA A 251 -16.32 -0.58 -5.41
C ALA A 251 -16.04 0.65 -4.57
N ALA A 252 -14.83 0.73 -3.98
CA ALA A 252 -14.40 1.88 -3.20
C ALA A 252 -12.96 2.25 -3.57
N TYR A 253 -12.74 3.50 -3.98
CA TYR A 253 -11.39 3.98 -4.24
C TYR A 253 -10.73 4.55 -2.99
N THR A 254 -9.42 4.45 -2.96
CA THR A 254 -8.55 5.29 -2.13
C THR A 254 -7.26 5.59 -2.88
N PHE A 255 -6.69 6.77 -2.62
CA PHE A 255 -5.42 7.21 -3.17
C PHE A 255 -4.46 7.52 -2.03
N ASP A 256 -3.20 7.13 -2.19
CA ASP A 256 -2.09 7.52 -1.31
C ASP A 256 -1.36 8.75 -1.89
N ALA A 257 -0.16 9.02 -1.48
CA ALA A 257 0.68 10.11 -2.00
C ALA A 257 1.17 9.82 -3.43
N GLY A 258 0.23 9.74 -4.38
CA GLY A 258 0.48 9.46 -5.80
C GLY A 258 -0.83 9.30 -6.57
N PRO A 259 -0.77 9.22 -7.92
CA PRO A 259 -1.96 9.17 -8.76
C PRO A 259 -2.62 7.79 -8.86
N ASN A 260 -1.97 6.74 -8.33
CA ASN A 260 -2.41 5.36 -8.45
C ASN A 260 -3.59 5.07 -7.53
N ALA A 261 -4.64 4.45 -8.06
CA ALA A 261 -5.84 4.12 -7.30
C ALA A 261 -5.76 2.69 -6.73
N CYS A 262 -6.08 2.54 -5.45
CA CYS A 262 -6.44 1.25 -4.86
C CYS A 262 -7.96 1.16 -4.82
N ILE A 263 -8.56 0.19 -5.50
CA ILE A 263 -10.00 -0.02 -5.52
C ILE A 263 -10.32 -1.30 -4.75
N TYR A 264 -10.99 -1.15 -3.62
CA TYR A 264 -11.54 -2.27 -2.86
C TYR A 264 -12.80 -2.80 -3.53
N VAL A 265 -12.92 -4.11 -3.56
CA VAL A 265 -14.02 -4.81 -4.23
C VAL A 265 -14.18 -6.19 -3.60
N LEU A 266 -15.40 -6.73 -3.52
CA LEU A 266 -15.61 -8.11 -3.13
C LEU A 266 -15.28 -9.05 -4.29
N LYS A 267 -14.76 -10.24 -3.98
CA LYS A 267 -14.27 -11.23 -4.95
C LYS A 267 -15.24 -11.50 -6.09
N GLU A 268 -16.52 -11.64 -5.77
CA GLU A 268 -17.60 -11.91 -6.73
C GLU A 268 -17.82 -10.78 -7.74
N ASN A 269 -17.38 -9.57 -7.42
CA ASN A 269 -17.54 -8.39 -8.29
C ASN A 269 -16.26 -8.05 -9.06
N VAL A 270 -15.13 -8.74 -8.82
CA VAL A 270 -13.83 -8.43 -9.43
C VAL A 270 -13.90 -8.47 -10.95
N ALA A 271 -14.45 -9.54 -11.53
CA ALA A 271 -14.53 -9.70 -13.00
C ALA A 271 -15.38 -8.61 -13.66
N LYS A 272 -16.53 -8.28 -13.05
CA LYS A 272 -17.43 -7.23 -13.54
C LYS A 272 -16.78 -5.85 -13.49
N LEU A 273 -16.16 -5.53 -12.36
CA LEU A 273 -15.46 -4.26 -12.20
C LEU A 273 -14.27 -4.14 -13.16
N LEU A 274 -13.48 -5.20 -13.32
CA LEU A 274 -12.34 -5.22 -14.22
C LEU A 274 -12.76 -4.99 -15.67
N ALA A 275 -13.83 -5.65 -16.13
CA ALA A 275 -14.39 -5.44 -17.47
C ALA A 275 -14.84 -3.98 -17.68
N ALA A 276 -15.49 -3.39 -16.67
CA ALA A 276 -15.91 -1.99 -16.71
C ALA A 276 -14.70 -1.02 -16.73
N VAL A 277 -13.65 -1.31 -15.95
CA VAL A 277 -12.39 -0.53 -15.97
C VAL A 277 -11.71 -0.61 -17.34
N GLN A 278 -11.60 -1.79 -17.93
CA GLN A 278 -10.97 -1.96 -19.25
C GLN A 278 -11.75 -1.27 -20.37
N LYS A 279 -13.09 -1.22 -20.26
CA LYS A 279 -13.94 -0.47 -21.21
C LYS A 279 -13.76 1.04 -21.09
N GLU A 280 -13.66 1.57 -19.86
CA GLU A 280 -13.53 3.01 -19.60
C GLU A 280 -12.11 3.52 -19.84
N PHE A 281 -11.11 2.71 -19.48
CA PHE A 281 -9.68 3.00 -19.60
C PHE A 281 -9.00 1.96 -20.51
N PRO A 282 -9.28 1.97 -21.83
CA PRO A 282 -8.73 0.98 -22.75
C PRO A 282 -7.22 1.10 -22.85
N ASN A 283 -6.54 -0.04 -22.96
CA ASN A 283 -5.12 -0.11 -23.23
C ASN A 283 -4.85 -1.15 -24.34
N ASP A 284 -4.54 -0.66 -25.54
CA ASP A 284 -4.30 -1.49 -26.73
C ASP A 284 -2.80 -1.78 -26.96
N SER A 285 -1.92 -1.25 -26.10
CA SER A 285 -0.47 -1.22 -26.34
C SER A 285 0.31 -2.31 -25.60
N ILE A 286 -0.32 -3.06 -24.71
CA ILE A 286 0.36 -4.06 -23.87
C ILE A 286 -0.34 -5.41 -24.01
N ASP A 287 0.45 -6.48 -24.11
CA ASP A 287 -0.05 -7.85 -24.02
C ASP A 287 -0.89 -8.02 -22.75
N SER A 288 -2.03 -8.67 -22.86
CA SER A 288 -2.99 -8.88 -21.78
C SER A 288 -2.36 -9.52 -20.53
N SER A 289 -1.35 -10.37 -20.71
CA SER A 289 -0.60 -11.01 -19.61
C SER A 289 0.27 -10.04 -18.80
N GLN A 290 0.74 -8.97 -19.43
CA GLN A 290 1.53 -7.91 -18.78
C GLN A 290 0.66 -6.79 -18.22
N TYR A 291 -0.55 -6.62 -18.75
CA TYR A 291 -1.48 -5.58 -18.33
C TYR A 291 -2.21 -5.94 -17.04
N LEU A 292 -2.65 -7.19 -16.89
CA LEU A 292 -3.27 -7.68 -15.65
C LEU A 292 -2.29 -8.58 -14.89
N ARG A 293 -1.86 -8.12 -13.72
CA ARG A 293 -0.85 -8.79 -12.88
C ARG A 293 -1.45 -9.25 -11.55
N GLY A 294 -0.80 -10.21 -10.91
CA GLY A 294 -1.14 -10.65 -9.55
C GLY A 294 -2.06 -11.87 -9.53
N LEU A 295 -3.16 -11.82 -8.78
CA LEU A 295 -4.08 -12.94 -8.67
C LEU A 295 -4.83 -13.18 -9.96
N PRO A 296 -5.00 -14.44 -10.39
CA PRO A 296 -5.80 -14.73 -11.57
C PRO A 296 -7.26 -14.32 -11.33
N VAL A 297 -7.93 -13.86 -12.38
CA VAL A 297 -9.36 -13.64 -12.38
C VAL A 297 -9.99 -14.89 -12.97
N SER A 298 -10.79 -15.62 -12.18
CA SER A 298 -11.52 -16.79 -12.68
C SER A 298 -12.58 -16.32 -13.66
N ILE A 299 -12.45 -16.74 -14.92
CA ILE A 299 -13.39 -16.46 -16.00
C ILE A 299 -14.52 -17.53 -16.03
N ASP A 300 -14.44 -18.54 -15.15
CA ASP A 300 -15.20 -19.79 -15.23
C ASP A 300 -16.66 -19.73 -14.71
N SER A 301 -17.19 -18.56 -14.35
CA SER A 301 -18.62 -18.45 -14.09
C SER A 301 -19.37 -18.10 -15.37
N PRO A 302 -20.56 -18.70 -15.65
CA PRO A 302 -21.42 -18.33 -16.79
C PRO A 302 -21.78 -16.83 -16.83
N GLU A 303 -21.59 -16.15 -15.71
CA GLU A 303 -21.78 -14.70 -15.54
C GLU A 303 -20.55 -13.87 -15.92
N SER A 304 -19.40 -14.50 -16.19
CA SER A 304 -18.12 -13.83 -16.50
C SER A 304 -17.93 -13.57 -18.00
N ASN A 305 -18.98 -13.69 -18.82
CA ASN A 305 -18.92 -13.24 -20.20
C ASN A 305 -18.69 -11.73 -20.24
N ILE A 306 -17.42 -11.31 -20.29
CA ILE A 306 -16.97 -9.92 -20.38
C ILE A 306 -17.73 -9.18 -21.48
N GLU A 307 -18.02 -9.84 -22.62
CA GLU A 307 -18.83 -9.30 -23.72
C GLU A 307 -20.29 -9.06 -23.34
N LYS A 308 -20.88 -9.90 -22.49
CA LYS A 308 -22.28 -9.77 -22.08
C LYS A 308 -22.51 -8.57 -21.14
N TYR A 309 -21.53 -8.28 -20.27
CA TYR A 309 -21.55 -7.11 -19.39
C TYR A 309 -21.14 -5.81 -20.10
N ALA A 310 -20.26 -5.90 -21.10
CA ALA A 310 -19.95 -4.77 -21.96
C ALA A 310 -21.20 -4.27 -22.74
N ASN A 311 -22.10 -5.18 -23.09
CA ASN A 311 -23.31 -4.87 -23.85
C ASN A 311 -24.52 -4.50 -22.94
N SER A 312 -24.63 -5.02 -21.71
CA SER A 312 -25.75 -4.69 -20.81
C SER A 312 -25.66 -3.28 -20.19
N ALA A 313 -24.47 -2.66 -20.21
CA ALA A 313 -24.31 -1.25 -19.81
C ALA A 313 -24.83 -0.24 -20.87
N THR A 314 -25.42 -0.73 -21.98
CA THR A 314 -25.90 0.13 -23.08
C THR A 314 -27.32 0.64 -22.92
N ASP A 315 -28.10 0.13 -21.96
CA ASP A 315 -29.55 0.42 -21.90
C ASP A 315 -29.92 1.65 -21.05
N ASN A 316 -28.94 2.41 -20.50
CA ASN A 316 -29.25 3.71 -19.93
C ASN A 316 -28.11 4.72 -20.22
N PRO A 317 -28.27 5.53 -21.27
CA PRO A 317 -27.24 6.46 -21.70
C PRO A 317 -27.25 7.74 -20.85
N ILE A 318 -26.86 7.68 -19.60
CA ILE A 318 -26.29 8.89 -18.99
C ILE A 318 -24.84 8.93 -19.44
N ASN A 319 -24.62 9.71 -20.47
CA ASN A 319 -23.39 9.87 -21.24
C ASN A 319 -22.27 10.60 -20.44
N THR A 320 -22.10 10.20 -19.15
CA THR A 320 -21.02 10.74 -18.29
C THR A 320 -19.65 10.30 -18.78
N ALA A 321 -19.53 9.09 -19.33
CA ALA A 321 -18.31 8.64 -19.99
C ALA A 321 -17.95 9.52 -21.20
N ALA A 322 -18.93 9.98 -21.97
CA ALA A 322 -18.70 10.89 -23.08
C ALA A 322 -18.30 12.31 -22.61
N VAL A 323 -18.85 12.78 -21.49
CA VAL A 323 -18.46 14.06 -20.89
C VAL A 323 -17.04 13.98 -20.34
N HIS A 324 -16.67 12.89 -19.69
CA HIS A 324 -15.31 12.65 -19.18
C HIS A 324 -14.32 12.42 -20.32
N ARG A 325 -14.66 11.63 -21.35
CA ARG A 325 -13.82 11.51 -22.55
C ARG A 325 -13.62 12.85 -23.25
N LYS A 326 -14.60 13.73 -23.25
CA LYS A 326 -14.48 15.07 -23.79
C LYS A 326 -13.57 15.95 -22.94
N ALA A 327 -13.64 15.85 -21.60
CA ALA A 327 -12.75 16.55 -20.68
C ALA A 327 -11.31 16.04 -20.80
N ILE A 328 -11.11 14.71 -20.87
CA ILE A 328 -9.79 14.07 -21.10
C ILE A 328 -9.27 14.40 -22.50
N GLY A 329 -10.13 14.46 -23.52
CA GLY A 329 -9.77 14.87 -24.89
C GLY A 329 -9.29 16.33 -24.99
N MET A 330 -9.73 17.22 -24.11
CA MET A 330 -9.20 18.59 -24.00
C MET A 330 -7.78 18.66 -23.48
N LEU A 331 -7.28 17.58 -22.84
CA LEU A 331 -5.93 17.52 -22.29
C LEU A 331 -4.87 17.01 -23.29
N ASN A 332 -5.21 16.78 -24.56
CA ASN A 332 -4.33 16.15 -25.57
C ASN A 332 -3.74 14.79 -25.12
N ILE A 333 -4.33 14.14 -24.12
CA ILE A 333 -3.94 12.81 -23.70
C ILE A 333 -4.72 11.82 -24.56
N GLN A 334 -4.02 10.94 -25.27
CA GLN A 334 -4.68 9.83 -25.98
C GLN A 334 -5.46 9.02 -24.94
N PRO A 335 -6.78 8.79 -25.09
CA PRO A 335 -7.57 8.03 -24.11
C PRO A 335 -7.09 6.57 -23.97
N LYS A 336 -6.30 6.11 -24.91
CA LYS A 336 -5.61 4.82 -24.90
C LYS A 336 -4.34 4.93 -24.04
N SER A 337 -4.17 4.01 -23.10
CA SER A 337 -2.98 3.92 -22.22
C SER A 337 -2.96 4.89 -21.02
N LEU A 338 -4.11 5.33 -20.52
CA LEU A 338 -4.19 6.10 -19.27
C LEU A 338 -3.78 5.28 -18.03
N LEU A 339 -3.97 3.96 -18.09
CA LEU A 339 -3.44 3.01 -17.10
C LEU A 339 -2.27 2.26 -17.70
N LYS A 340 -1.15 2.23 -16.99
CA LYS A 340 0.02 1.44 -17.38
C LYS A 340 -0.26 -0.06 -17.25
N TYR A 341 -0.83 -0.47 -16.12
CA TYR A 341 -1.26 -1.85 -15.85
C TYR A 341 -2.15 -1.90 -14.60
N ILE A 342 -2.77 -3.05 -14.38
CA ILE A 342 -3.63 -3.31 -13.23
C ILE A 342 -3.01 -4.44 -12.41
N ILE A 343 -3.01 -4.32 -11.06
CA ILE A 343 -2.59 -5.40 -10.18
C ILE A 343 -3.80 -5.85 -9.36
N HIS A 344 -4.13 -7.14 -9.49
CA HIS A 344 -5.16 -7.78 -8.68
C HIS A 344 -4.52 -8.44 -7.46
N THR A 345 -4.97 -8.07 -6.27
CA THR A 345 -4.46 -8.61 -5.00
C THR A 345 -5.58 -8.74 -3.96
N LYS A 346 -5.25 -9.16 -2.75
CA LYS A 346 -6.17 -9.29 -1.61
C LYS A 346 -5.48 -8.90 -0.33
N VAL A 347 -6.22 -8.84 0.78
CA VAL A 347 -5.67 -8.65 2.12
C VAL A 347 -4.69 -9.79 2.44
N GLY A 348 -3.48 -9.42 2.87
CA GLY A 348 -2.38 -10.36 3.11
C GLY A 348 -2.38 -10.92 4.54
N ASP A 349 -1.71 -12.07 4.71
CA ASP A 349 -1.58 -12.76 6.01
C ASP A 349 -0.45 -12.22 6.90
N GLY A 350 0.24 -11.15 6.46
CA GLY A 350 1.39 -10.57 7.16
C GLY A 350 2.73 -11.19 6.73
N PRO A 351 3.81 -10.83 7.43
CA PRO A 351 5.15 -11.30 7.09
C PRO A 351 5.31 -12.79 7.43
N CYS A 352 6.07 -13.50 6.60
CA CYS A 352 6.43 -14.90 6.83
C CYS A 352 7.93 -15.11 6.60
N GLN A 353 8.48 -16.10 7.27
CA GLN A 353 9.84 -16.55 7.02
C GLN A 353 9.84 -17.54 5.86
N LEU A 354 10.72 -17.33 4.91
CA LEU A 354 10.95 -18.22 3.78
C LEU A 354 12.09 -19.21 4.10
N SER A 355 12.21 -20.30 3.33
CA SER A 355 13.37 -21.20 3.37
C SER A 355 14.63 -20.52 2.83
N ASP A 356 15.79 -21.06 3.19
CA ASP A 356 17.10 -20.54 2.79
C ASP A 356 17.31 -20.55 1.26
N ASP A 357 16.66 -21.45 0.53
CA ASP A 357 16.67 -21.47 -0.94
C ASP A 357 16.12 -20.17 -1.56
N ASN A 358 15.37 -19.41 -0.79
CA ASN A 358 14.86 -18.11 -1.18
C ASN A 358 15.78 -16.94 -0.77
N SER A 359 16.99 -17.22 -0.28
CA SER A 359 17.94 -16.17 0.11
C SER A 359 18.24 -15.23 -1.07
N LEU A 360 18.44 -13.95 -0.73
CA LEU A 360 18.97 -12.92 -1.64
C LEU A 360 20.46 -12.73 -1.48
N LEU A 361 21.09 -13.44 -0.51
CA LEU A 361 22.51 -13.37 -0.21
C LEU A 361 23.17 -14.75 -0.28
N ILE A 362 24.37 -14.83 -0.87
CA ILE A 362 25.28 -15.96 -0.73
C ILE A 362 26.58 -15.43 -0.14
N ASN A 363 27.09 -16.05 0.94
CA ASN A 363 28.29 -15.63 1.66
C ASN A 363 28.27 -14.12 2.04
N GLY A 364 27.08 -13.60 2.33
CA GLY A 364 26.89 -12.20 2.70
C GLY A 364 26.91 -11.19 1.54
N LEU A 365 26.91 -11.64 0.29
CA LEU A 365 26.85 -10.78 -0.89
C LEU A 365 25.58 -11.07 -1.69
N PRO A 366 25.01 -10.07 -2.40
CA PRO A 366 23.86 -10.29 -3.28
C PRO A 366 24.12 -11.38 -4.31
N LEU A 367 23.07 -12.14 -4.62
CA LEU A 367 23.07 -13.02 -5.78
C LEU A 367 23.22 -12.16 -7.02
N SER A 368 24.28 -12.38 -7.79
CA SER A 368 24.39 -11.80 -9.15
C SER A 368 23.30 -12.43 -10.02
N HIS A 369 22.36 -11.64 -10.48
CA HIS A 369 21.35 -12.06 -11.48
C HIS A 369 21.85 -11.89 -12.88
#